data_b3021b3e4e9a2baddb9c80790efd91f4
#
_entry.id   b3021b3e4e9a2baddb9c80790efd91f4
#
_cell.length_a   1.000
_cell.length_b   1.000
_cell.length_c   1.000
_cell.angle_alpha   90.00
_cell.angle_beta   90.00
_cell.angle_gamma   90.00
#
_symmetry.space_group_name_H-M   'P 1'
#
loop_
_entity.id
_entity.type
_entity.pdbx_description
1 polymer ?
#
loop_
_entity_poly.entity_id
_entity_poly.type
_entity_poly.pdbx_seq_one_letter_code
_entity_poly.pdbx_strand_id
1 'polypeptide(L)'
;MALALNIGKSTLLGNYRENNEDSIDVKVFPDMTVCLVADGMGGQAAGEVASKRAIEIVPRELKKNLGGVVGNEETKNIVRRAIVQANEEIMAMAALDRELKNMG
;
A
#
# COMPACT_ATOMS: atom_id res chain seq x y z
N MET A 1 -17.00 7.04 -21.98
CA MET A 1 -15.86 7.96 -22.23
C MET A 1 -14.75 7.68 -21.22
N ALA A 2 -13.57 7.42 -21.71
CA ALA A 2 -12.43 7.20 -20.83
C ALA A 2 -11.85 8.52 -20.34
N LEU A 3 -11.57 8.64 -19.07
CA LEU A 3 -10.83 9.75 -18.49
C LEU A 3 -9.33 9.52 -18.71
N ALA A 4 -8.67 10.54 -19.27
CA ALA A 4 -7.22 10.54 -19.35
C ALA A 4 -6.68 11.16 -18.03
N LEU A 5 -5.80 10.44 -17.35
CA LEU A 5 -5.14 10.91 -16.14
C LEU A 5 -3.67 11.16 -16.41
N ASN A 6 -3.21 12.35 -16.03
CA ASN A 6 -1.79 12.65 -15.97
C ASN A 6 -1.33 12.46 -14.53
N ILE A 7 -0.38 11.55 -14.32
CA ILE A 7 0.03 11.16 -12.97
C ILE A 7 1.51 11.46 -12.80
N GLY A 8 1.84 12.14 -11.71
CA GLY A 8 3.21 12.31 -11.26
C GLY A 8 3.37 11.76 -9.86
N LYS A 9 4.50 11.17 -9.57
CA LYS A 9 4.81 10.68 -8.23
C LYS A 9 6.28 10.91 -7.89
N SER A 10 6.54 11.20 -6.61
CA SER A 10 7.90 11.38 -6.11
C SER A 10 7.95 11.09 -4.64
N THR A 11 9.04 10.50 -4.20
CA THR A 11 9.34 10.31 -2.78
C THR A 11 10.84 10.51 -2.58
N LEU A 12 11.21 11.21 -1.52
CA LEU A 12 12.59 11.56 -1.22
C LEU A 12 12.93 11.17 0.21
N LEU A 13 14.15 10.70 0.40
CA LEU A 13 14.67 10.35 1.72
C LEU A 13 14.79 11.58 2.65
N GLY A 14 15.14 12.72 2.10
CA GLY A 14 15.44 13.90 2.88
C GLY A 14 16.89 13.92 3.37
N ASN A 15 17.24 14.94 4.19
CA ASN A 15 18.63 15.18 4.60
C ASN A 15 19.01 14.54 5.92
N TYR A 16 18.04 14.09 6.72
CA TYR A 16 18.27 13.67 8.11
C TYR A 16 17.91 12.21 8.39
N ARG A 17 17.29 11.52 7.44
CA ARG A 17 16.86 10.13 7.61
C ARG A 17 17.87 9.18 6.97
N GLU A 18 18.04 8.01 7.57
CA GLU A 18 18.85 6.93 7.00
C GLU A 18 18.04 6.12 5.99
N ASN A 19 16.74 5.95 6.26
CA ASN A 19 15.83 5.18 5.41
C ASN A 19 14.61 6.01 5.06
N ASN A 20 14.14 5.88 3.81
CA ASN A 20 12.86 6.41 3.41
C ASN A 20 11.78 5.38 3.78
N GLU A 21 10.99 5.70 4.80
CA GLU A 21 9.93 4.83 5.30
C GLU A 21 8.61 4.99 4.57
N ASP A 22 8.53 5.97 3.66
CA ASP A 22 7.36 6.18 2.83
C ASP A 22 7.50 5.39 1.53
N SER A 23 6.39 4.87 1.05
CA SER A 23 6.31 4.22 -0.25
C SER A 23 5.11 4.74 -1.00
N ILE A 24 5.28 4.91 -2.29
CA ILE A 24 4.20 5.37 -3.17
C ILE A 24 4.14 4.49 -4.40
N ASP A 25 2.95 4.30 -4.92
CA ASP A 25 2.77 3.63 -6.20
C ASP A 25 1.48 4.03 -6.86
N VAL A 26 1.41 3.80 -8.16
CA VAL A 26 0.22 3.99 -8.97
C VAL A 26 0.01 2.73 -9.79
N LYS A 27 -1.16 2.12 -9.65
CA LYS A 27 -1.54 0.95 -10.44
C LYS A 27 -2.73 1.29 -11.32
N VAL A 28 -2.57 1.07 -12.62
CA VAL A 28 -3.63 1.32 -13.59
C VAL A 28 -4.25 -0.02 -13.98
N PHE A 29 -5.54 -0.16 -13.66
CA PHE A 29 -6.35 -1.31 -14.07
C PHE A 29 -7.30 -0.86 -15.19
N PRO A 30 -7.93 -1.80 -15.93
CA PRO A 30 -8.82 -1.42 -17.04
C PRO A 30 -9.92 -0.44 -16.65
N ASP A 31 -10.51 -0.60 -15.45
CA ASP A 31 -11.67 0.18 -15.01
C ASP A 31 -11.38 1.14 -13.87
N MET A 32 -10.13 1.22 -13.41
CA MET A 32 -9.78 2.13 -12.32
C MET A 32 -8.28 2.37 -12.23
N THR A 33 -7.93 3.46 -11.58
CA THR A 33 -6.55 3.77 -11.21
C THR A 33 -6.46 3.87 -9.69
N VAL A 34 -5.46 3.22 -9.12
CA VAL A 34 -5.23 3.21 -7.67
C VAL A 34 -3.93 3.96 -7.39
N CYS A 35 -4.04 5.01 -6.60
CA CYS A 35 -2.90 5.77 -6.12
C CYS A 35 -2.72 5.46 -4.64
N LEU A 36 -1.51 5.09 -4.25
CA LEU A 36 -1.20 4.69 -2.88
C LEU A 36 -0.05 5.50 -2.32
N VAL A 37 -0.22 5.88 -1.06
CA VAL A 37 0.86 6.42 -0.23
C VAL A 37 0.84 5.64 1.07
N ALA A 38 1.96 5.08 1.44
CA ALA A 38 2.12 4.36 2.69
C ALA A 38 3.23 4.98 3.50
N ASP A 39 2.90 5.39 4.72
CA ASP A 39 3.84 5.97 5.68
C ASP A 39 4.13 4.90 6.72
N GLY A 40 5.32 4.30 6.63
CA GLY A 40 5.74 3.21 7.50
C GLY A 40 6.38 3.70 8.78
N MET A 41 6.21 2.90 9.83
CA MET A 41 6.85 3.15 11.12
C MET A 41 7.53 1.88 11.63
N GLY A 42 8.56 2.08 12.45
CA GLY A 42 9.31 0.99 13.06
C GLY A 42 10.78 1.36 13.21
N GLY A 43 11.49 0.64 14.07
CA GLY A 43 12.91 0.83 14.26
C GLY A 43 13.73 0.35 13.06
N GLN A 44 14.90 0.94 12.83
CA GLN A 44 15.80 0.59 11.74
C GLN A 44 15.10 0.63 10.37
N ALA A 45 15.08 -0.45 9.63
CA ALA A 45 14.44 -0.52 8.30
C ALA A 45 13.00 -1.02 8.35
N ALA A 46 12.42 -1.21 9.53
CA ALA A 46 11.10 -1.83 9.66
C ALA A 46 9.98 -1.01 9.02
N GLY A 47 10.02 0.32 9.15
CA GLY A 47 9.02 1.19 8.50
C GLY A 47 9.09 1.12 6.98
N GLU A 48 10.29 1.03 6.42
CA GLU A 48 10.49 0.83 4.98
C GLU A 48 9.88 -0.49 4.51
N VAL A 49 10.09 -1.56 5.27
CA VAL A 49 9.50 -2.87 4.97
C VAL A 49 7.97 -2.79 5.02
N ALA A 50 7.41 -2.19 6.07
CA ALA A 50 5.97 -2.07 6.23
C ALA A 50 5.33 -1.30 5.08
N SER A 51 5.87 -0.14 4.71
CA SER A 51 5.30 0.67 3.63
C SER A 51 5.41 -0.01 2.28
N LYS A 52 6.52 -0.68 1.99
CA LYS A 52 6.67 -1.44 0.74
C LYS A 52 5.71 -2.61 0.65
N ARG A 53 5.50 -3.32 1.76
CA ARG A 53 4.54 -4.43 1.78
C ARG A 53 3.11 -3.92 1.59
N ALA A 54 2.76 -2.79 2.18
CA ALA A 54 1.42 -2.22 2.01
C ALA A 54 1.11 -1.92 0.54
N ILE A 55 2.04 -1.29 -0.19
CA ILE A 55 1.82 -0.96 -1.60
C ILE A 55 1.86 -2.17 -2.53
N GLU A 56 2.38 -3.31 -2.07
CA GLU A 56 2.30 -4.57 -2.81
C GLU A 56 0.99 -5.30 -2.54
N ILE A 57 0.59 -5.38 -1.28
CA ILE A 57 -0.56 -6.18 -0.86
C ILE A 57 -1.88 -5.55 -1.26
N VAL A 58 -2.05 -4.24 -1.04
CA VAL A 58 -3.32 -3.58 -1.33
C VAL A 58 -3.71 -3.69 -2.80
N PRO A 59 -2.85 -3.35 -3.77
CA PRO A 59 -3.20 -3.55 -5.18
C PRO A 59 -3.44 -5.02 -5.55
N ARG A 60 -2.70 -5.94 -4.96
CA ARG A 60 -2.88 -7.37 -5.18
C ARG A 60 -4.29 -7.80 -4.79
N GLU A 61 -4.76 -7.38 -3.62
CA GLU A 61 -6.09 -7.70 -3.12
C GLU A 61 -7.19 -7.00 -3.92
N LEU A 62 -6.95 -5.77 -4.34
CA LEU A 62 -7.90 -5.06 -5.20
C LEU A 62 -8.04 -5.74 -6.55
N LYS A 63 -6.95 -6.13 -7.18
CA LYS A 63 -6.97 -6.84 -8.47
C LYS A 63 -7.74 -8.16 -8.36
N LYS A 64 -7.58 -8.86 -7.25
CA LYS A 64 -8.20 -10.16 -6.99
C LYS A 64 -9.70 -10.04 -6.78
N ASN A 65 -10.18 -8.97 -6.17
CA ASN A 65 -11.56 -8.84 -5.71
C ASN A 65 -12.40 -7.84 -6.51
N LEU A 66 -11.78 -6.94 -7.29
CA LEU A 66 -12.49 -6.02 -8.17
C LEU A 66 -12.52 -6.59 -9.58
N GLY A 67 -13.58 -7.31 -9.90
CA GLY A 67 -13.81 -7.85 -11.23
C GLY A 67 -14.97 -7.11 -11.90
N GLY A 68 -14.67 -6.20 -12.82
CA GLY A 68 -15.69 -5.46 -13.54
C GLY A 68 -16.20 -4.23 -12.79
N VAL A 69 -17.32 -3.68 -13.26
CA VAL A 69 -17.90 -2.47 -12.67
C VAL A 69 -18.70 -2.85 -11.42
N VAL A 70 -18.35 -2.25 -10.29
CA VAL A 70 -19.04 -2.44 -9.01
C VAL A 70 -19.52 -1.11 -8.47
N GLY A 71 -20.54 -1.13 -7.63
CA GLY A 71 -21.06 0.07 -7.00
C GLY A 71 -20.08 0.66 -5.96
N ASN A 72 -20.32 1.92 -5.58
CA ASN A 72 -19.45 2.64 -4.64
C ASN A 72 -19.33 1.94 -3.28
N GLU A 73 -20.43 1.42 -2.75
CA GLU A 73 -20.40 0.75 -1.44
C GLU A 73 -19.59 -0.54 -1.48
N GLU A 74 -19.74 -1.32 -2.54
CA GLU A 74 -18.96 -2.53 -2.71
C GLU A 74 -17.48 -2.21 -2.89
N THR A 75 -17.16 -1.19 -3.68
CA THR A 75 -15.79 -0.72 -3.85
C THR A 75 -15.15 -0.33 -2.52
N LYS A 76 -15.88 0.42 -1.68
CA LYS A 76 -15.40 0.78 -0.34
C LYS A 76 -15.11 -0.45 0.51
N ASN A 77 -16.00 -1.44 0.47
CA ASN A 77 -15.84 -2.67 1.25
C ASN A 77 -14.62 -3.48 0.77
N ILE A 78 -14.41 -3.54 -0.53
CA ILE A 78 -13.25 -4.23 -1.10
C ILE A 78 -11.95 -3.52 -0.72
N VAL A 79 -11.93 -2.20 -0.79
CA VAL A 79 -10.77 -1.40 -0.36
C VAL A 79 -10.48 -1.62 1.12
N ARG A 80 -11.52 -1.59 1.95
CA ARG A 80 -11.37 -1.84 3.40
C ARG A 80 -10.76 -3.22 3.66
N ARG A 81 -11.27 -4.25 3.00
CA ARG A 81 -10.75 -5.62 3.16
C ARG A 81 -9.31 -5.73 2.68
N ALA A 82 -8.95 -5.03 1.62
CA ALA A 82 -7.57 -5.02 1.13
C ALA A 82 -6.61 -4.41 2.16
N ILE A 83 -7.02 -3.33 2.81
CA ILE A 83 -6.23 -2.68 3.86
C ILE A 83 -6.11 -3.58 5.09
N VAL A 84 -7.21 -4.21 5.50
CA VAL A 84 -7.18 -5.17 6.63
C VAL A 84 -6.24 -6.33 6.32
N GLN A 85 -6.31 -6.87 5.12
CA GLN A 85 -5.41 -7.95 4.69
C GLN A 85 -3.95 -7.52 4.74
N ALA A 86 -3.64 -6.31 4.27
CA ALA A 86 -2.30 -5.76 4.34
C ALA A 86 -1.83 -5.66 5.80
N ASN A 87 -2.68 -5.15 6.68
CA ASN A 87 -2.36 -5.04 8.09
C ASN A 87 -2.06 -6.40 8.73
N GLU A 88 -2.87 -7.41 8.43
CA GLU A 88 -2.68 -8.75 8.96
C GLU A 88 -1.36 -9.37 8.50
N GLU A 89 -1.01 -9.22 7.23
CA GLU A 89 0.25 -9.76 6.72
C GLU A 89 1.47 -9.02 7.29
N ILE A 90 1.39 -7.69 7.41
CA ILE A 90 2.47 -6.89 7.98
C ILE A 90 2.67 -7.26 9.46
N MET A 91 1.59 -7.41 10.22
CA MET A 91 1.67 -7.82 11.62
C MET A 91 2.21 -9.23 11.78
N ALA A 92 1.85 -10.14 10.89
CA ALA A 92 2.39 -11.50 10.91
C ALA A 92 3.91 -11.50 10.65
N MET A 93 4.39 -10.68 9.73
CA MET A 93 5.83 -10.52 9.49
C MET A 93 6.54 -9.97 10.73
N ALA A 94 5.97 -8.95 11.36
CA ALA A 94 6.53 -8.35 12.57
C ALA A 94 6.63 -9.35 13.73
N ALA A 95 5.69 -10.28 13.81
CA ALA A 95 5.68 -11.31 14.85
C ALA A 95 6.77 -12.37 14.64
N LEU A 96 7.18 -12.60 13.39
CA LEU A 96 8.15 -13.64 13.04
C LEU A 96 9.59 -13.16 13.01
N ASP A 97 9.83 -11.85 12.92
CA ASP A 97 11.16 -11.28 12.77
C ASP A 97 11.37 -10.17 13.80
N ARG A 98 12.39 -10.34 14.66
CA ARG A 98 12.71 -9.37 15.70
C ARG A 98 13.12 -8.01 15.15
N GLU A 99 13.74 -7.98 13.96
CA GLU A 99 14.16 -6.75 13.32
C GLU A 99 12.98 -5.93 12.82
N LEU A 100 11.83 -6.59 12.65
CA LEU A 100 10.59 -5.96 12.18
C LEU A 100 9.61 -5.68 13.31
N LYS A 101 10.04 -5.83 14.56
CA LYS A 101 9.19 -5.59 15.71
C LYS A 101 8.62 -4.17 15.71
N ASN A 102 7.34 -4.03 15.99
CA ASN A 102 6.62 -2.77 16.06
C ASN A 102 6.51 -2.03 14.71
N MET A 103 6.72 -2.72 13.59
CA MET A 103 6.50 -2.07 12.31
C MET A 103 5.00 -1.96 11.99
N GLY A 104 4.68 -0.93 11.29
CA GLY A 104 3.33 -0.70 10.83
C GLY A 104 3.24 0.40 9.81
#